data_3be9ecc02117d28903fdfc701c1ce8d5
#
_entry.id   3be9ecc02117d28903fdfc701c1ce8d5
#
_cell.length_a   1.000
_cell.length_b   1.000
_cell.length_c   1.000
_cell.angle_alpha   90.00
_cell.angle_beta   90.00
_cell.angle_gamma   90.00
#
_symmetry.space_group_name_H-M   'P 1'
#
loop_
_entity.id
_entity.type
_entity.pdbx_description
1 polymer ?
#
loop_
_entity_poly.entity_id
_entity_poly.type
_entity_poly.pdbx_seq_one_letter_code
_entity_poly.pdbx_strand_id
1 'polypeptide(L)'
;MDRPTRGTLEDRIRAIEDRFEIYNLIASHPPSADTGADYYTRAVYTEDGVFDRGPHAGGTGNAAIAAVVKTPEHRAAIEGGLAHFCGLPHVELDGDRAAVTSYLQILTPDPDGTPVALSNHGTSKGFRIHRVAANRWELVRTREGWKIERRTLRPLDGSEPARQILRQALKAFEPGA
;
A
#
# COMPACT_ATOMS: atom_id res chain seq x y z
N MET A 1 10.95 -17.76 -24.93
CA MET A 1 10.61 -17.58 -23.50
C MET A 1 10.11 -18.91 -22.98
N ASP A 2 10.99 -19.70 -22.38
CA ASP A 2 10.57 -20.91 -21.68
C ASP A 2 9.71 -20.48 -20.48
N ARG A 3 8.43 -20.86 -20.51
CA ARG A 3 7.60 -20.76 -19.31
C ARG A 3 8.23 -21.68 -18.26
N PRO A 4 8.57 -21.15 -17.06
CA PRO A 4 9.05 -22.02 -15.99
C PRO A 4 8.05 -23.16 -15.83
N THR A 5 8.58 -24.38 -15.65
CA THR A 5 7.79 -25.60 -15.43
C THR A 5 6.75 -25.28 -14.35
N ARG A 6 5.50 -25.27 -14.74
CA ARG A 6 4.39 -25.03 -13.80
C ARG A 6 4.44 -26.15 -12.77
N GLY A 7 4.66 -25.82 -11.49
CA GLY A 7 4.60 -26.75 -10.38
C GLY A 7 3.32 -27.60 -10.37
N THR A 8 3.14 -28.44 -9.36
CA THR A 8 1.93 -29.26 -9.19
C THR A 8 0.67 -28.40 -9.19
N LEU A 9 -0.49 -29.02 -9.28
CA LEU A 9 -1.76 -28.31 -9.16
C LEU A 9 -1.88 -27.62 -7.80
N GLU A 10 -1.42 -28.30 -6.74
CA GLU A 10 -1.37 -27.78 -5.37
C GLU A 10 -0.49 -26.52 -5.27
N ASP A 11 0.69 -26.51 -5.90
CA ASP A 11 1.58 -25.35 -5.92
C ASP A 11 0.92 -24.15 -6.63
N ARG A 12 0.19 -24.43 -7.70
CA ARG A 12 -0.53 -23.39 -8.46
C ARG A 12 -1.71 -22.83 -7.69
N ILE A 13 -2.46 -23.69 -6.98
CA ILE A 13 -3.58 -23.26 -6.13
C ILE A 13 -3.02 -22.40 -4.99
N ARG A 14 -2.00 -22.87 -4.29
CA ARG A 14 -1.34 -22.10 -3.22
C ARG A 14 -0.88 -20.71 -3.70
N ALA A 15 -0.24 -20.63 -4.86
CA ALA A 15 0.19 -19.37 -5.42
C ALA A 15 -0.96 -18.40 -5.77
N ILE A 16 -2.15 -18.93 -6.07
CA ILE A 16 -3.35 -18.14 -6.29
C ILE A 16 -3.91 -17.64 -4.95
N GLU A 17 -4.04 -18.53 -3.96
CA GLU A 17 -4.50 -18.19 -2.61
C GLU A 17 -3.61 -17.13 -1.98
N ASP A 18 -2.29 -17.28 -2.09
CA ASP A 18 -1.30 -16.29 -1.63
C ASP A 18 -1.51 -14.91 -2.25
N ARG A 19 -1.74 -14.86 -3.57
CA ARG A 19 -2.00 -13.59 -4.24
C ARG A 19 -3.27 -12.93 -3.74
N PHE A 20 -4.34 -13.70 -3.52
CA PHE A 20 -5.58 -13.15 -2.98
C PHE A 20 -5.43 -12.67 -1.55
N GLU A 21 -4.71 -13.39 -0.71
CA GLU A 21 -4.42 -12.95 0.66
C GLU A 21 -3.60 -11.66 0.66
N ILE A 22 -2.55 -11.58 -0.17
CA ILE A 22 -1.74 -10.39 -0.34
C ILE A 22 -2.57 -9.21 -0.90
N TYR A 23 -3.43 -9.45 -1.90
CA TYR A 23 -4.32 -8.41 -2.43
C TYR A 23 -5.24 -7.86 -1.34
N ASN A 24 -5.84 -8.72 -0.53
CA ASN A 24 -6.68 -8.29 0.59
C ASN A 24 -5.89 -7.49 1.62
N LEU A 25 -4.67 -7.91 1.95
CA LEU A 25 -3.79 -7.19 2.85
C LEU A 25 -3.50 -5.77 2.33
N ILE A 26 -3.13 -5.63 1.06
CA ILE A 26 -2.85 -4.32 0.45
C ILE A 26 -4.13 -3.47 0.32
N ALA A 27 -5.25 -4.07 -0.09
CA ALA A 27 -6.53 -3.39 -0.26
C ALA A 27 -7.13 -2.90 1.08
N SER A 28 -6.78 -3.56 2.19
CA SER A 28 -7.23 -3.16 3.53
C SER A 28 -6.44 -1.97 4.11
N HIS A 29 -5.30 -1.62 3.51
CA HIS A 29 -4.52 -0.47 3.98
C HIS A 29 -5.28 0.87 3.86
N PRO A 30 -5.91 1.25 2.71
CA PRO A 30 -6.70 2.47 2.64
C PRO A 30 -7.75 2.59 3.75
N PRO A 31 -8.70 1.65 3.92
CA PRO A 31 -9.71 1.76 4.97
C PRO A 31 -9.09 1.76 6.38
N SER A 32 -7.97 1.08 6.62
CA SER A 32 -7.31 1.12 7.93
C SER A 32 -6.71 2.49 8.25
N ALA A 33 -6.12 3.14 7.25
CA ALA A 33 -5.57 4.48 7.39
C ALA A 33 -6.67 5.53 7.54
N ASP A 34 -7.74 5.43 6.74
CA ASP A 34 -8.83 6.41 6.69
C ASP A 34 -9.79 6.31 7.89
N THR A 35 -9.72 5.24 8.66
CA THR A 35 -10.47 5.07 9.91
C THR A 35 -9.62 5.13 11.17
N GLY A 36 -8.28 5.24 11.02
CA GLY A 36 -7.36 5.22 12.16
C GLY A 36 -7.34 3.87 12.88
N ALA A 37 -7.51 2.75 12.15
CA ALA A 37 -7.56 1.39 12.70
C ALA A 37 -6.16 0.88 13.07
N ASP A 38 -5.62 1.34 14.19
CA ASP A 38 -4.29 0.95 14.69
C ASP A 38 -4.17 -0.54 14.98
N TYR A 39 -5.25 -1.18 15.45
CA TYR A 39 -5.30 -2.63 15.69
C TYR A 39 -5.00 -3.42 14.40
N TYR A 40 -5.52 -2.99 13.25
CA TYR A 40 -5.23 -3.62 11.97
C TYR A 40 -3.76 -3.45 11.61
N THR A 41 -3.25 -2.21 11.65
CA THR A 41 -1.85 -1.91 11.35
C THR A 41 -0.91 -2.75 12.23
N ARG A 42 -1.21 -2.88 13.53
CA ARG A 42 -0.44 -3.72 14.45
C ARG A 42 -0.45 -5.20 14.05
N ALA A 43 -1.58 -5.70 13.58
CA ALA A 43 -1.73 -7.12 13.23
C ALA A 43 -1.01 -7.50 11.93
N VAL A 44 -0.95 -6.60 10.94
CA VAL A 44 -0.42 -6.93 9.61
C VAL A 44 1.08 -6.71 9.43
N TYR A 45 1.75 -5.99 10.35
CA TYR A 45 3.20 -5.88 10.35
C TYR A 45 3.82 -6.95 11.25
N THR A 46 5.05 -7.38 10.92
CA THR A 46 5.89 -8.15 11.85
C THR A 46 6.24 -7.30 13.07
N GLU A 47 6.64 -7.94 14.19
CA GLU A 47 6.99 -7.22 15.42
C GLU A 47 8.09 -6.19 15.21
N ASP A 48 9.06 -6.48 14.34
CA ASP A 48 10.20 -5.65 13.95
C ASP A 48 9.99 -4.91 12.62
N GLY A 49 8.77 -4.95 12.08
CA GLY A 49 8.42 -4.37 10.79
C GLY A 49 8.82 -2.91 10.65
N VAL A 50 9.10 -2.48 9.42
CA VAL A 50 9.57 -1.12 9.13
C VAL A 50 8.61 -0.42 8.16
N PHE A 51 8.19 0.79 8.52
CA PHE A 51 7.53 1.71 7.62
C PHE A 51 8.46 2.89 7.29
N ASP A 52 9.07 2.84 6.13
CA ASP A 52 10.02 3.84 5.63
C ASP A 52 9.31 4.85 4.70
N ARG A 53 9.19 6.07 5.16
CA ARG A 53 8.58 7.20 4.44
C ARG A 53 9.62 8.25 4.00
N GLY A 54 10.90 7.88 3.96
CA GLY A 54 11.99 8.83 3.70
C GLY A 54 12.12 9.86 4.83
N PRO A 55 12.11 11.16 4.51
CA PRO A 55 12.26 12.20 5.54
C PRO A 55 11.02 12.41 6.43
N HIS A 56 9.90 11.75 6.11
CA HIS A 56 8.68 11.84 6.89
C HIS A 56 8.65 10.81 8.03
N ALA A 57 7.88 11.10 9.06
CA ALA A 57 7.70 10.19 10.18
C ALA A 57 7.18 8.82 9.70
N GLY A 58 7.99 7.80 9.87
CA GLY A 58 7.69 6.37 9.69
C GLY A 58 7.70 5.67 11.04
N GLY A 59 8.11 4.40 11.07
CA GLY A 59 8.23 3.67 12.32
C GLY A 59 8.98 2.36 12.14
N THR A 60 9.55 1.89 13.24
CA THR A 60 10.10 0.54 13.38
C THR A 60 9.39 -0.16 14.53
N GLY A 61 8.94 -1.38 14.27
CA GLY A 61 8.07 -2.14 15.14
C GLY A 61 6.58 -1.85 14.90
N ASN A 62 5.77 -2.91 14.88
CA ASN A 62 4.34 -2.84 14.58
C ASN A 62 3.58 -1.87 15.50
N ALA A 63 3.97 -1.76 16.77
CA ALA A 63 3.36 -0.85 17.72
C ALA A 63 3.63 0.63 17.36
N ALA A 64 4.87 0.97 16.99
CA ALA A 64 5.24 2.32 16.58
C ALA A 64 4.57 2.71 15.24
N ILE A 65 4.50 1.77 14.29
CA ILE A 65 3.82 1.98 13.02
C ILE A 65 2.32 2.20 13.25
N ALA A 66 1.70 1.39 14.11
CA ALA A 66 0.29 1.54 14.46
C ALA A 66 -0.02 2.88 15.15
N ALA A 67 0.91 3.42 15.92
CA ALA A 67 0.74 4.72 16.56
C ALA A 67 0.63 5.88 15.55
N VAL A 68 1.18 5.74 14.34
CA VAL A 68 1.15 6.80 13.30
C VAL A 68 -0.29 7.18 12.96
N VAL A 69 -1.21 6.20 12.85
CA VAL A 69 -2.62 6.48 12.50
C VAL A 69 -3.44 7.07 13.65
N LYS A 70 -2.85 7.18 14.85
CA LYS A 70 -3.46 7.79 16.06
C LYS A 70 -2.94 9.17 16.36
N THR A 71 -1.96 9.69 15.61
CA THR A 71 -1.45 11.05 15.85
C THR A 71 -2.55 12.10 15.66
N PRO A 72 -2.49 13.23 16.38
CA PRO A 72 -3.46 14.32 16.22
C PRO A 72 -3.57 14.80 14.77
N GLU A 73 -2.45 14.89 14.06
CA GLU A 73 -2.37 15.32 12.66
C GLU A 73 -3.11 14.35 11.74
N HIS A 74 -2.95 13.02 11.96
CA HIS A 74 -3.63 12.02 11.15
C HIS A 74 -5.14 12.01 11.43
N ARG A 75 -5.54 12.16 12.68
CA ARG A 75 -6.96 12.29 13.05
C ARG A 75 -7.61 13.51 12.41
N ALA A 76 -6.95 14.68 12.50
CA ALA A 76 -7.44 15.88 11.84
C ALA A 76 -7.56 15.72 10.32
N ALA A 77 -6.64 14.99 9.70
CA ALA A 77 -6.72 14.67 8.27
C ALA A 77 -7.94 13.78 7.94
N ILE A 78 -8.22 12.74 8.76
CA ILE A 78 -9.41 11.89 8.63
C ILE A 78 -10.69 12.73 8.77
N GLU A 79 -10.78 13.55 9.81
CA GLU A 79 -11.92 14.44 10.06
C GLU A 79 -12.11 15.46 8.92
N GLY A 80 -11.01 15.85 8.28
CA GLY A 80 -10.99 16.71 7.09
C GLY A 80 -11.36 15.99 5.78
N GLY A 81 -11.69 14.69 5.81
CA GLY A 81 -12.13 13.93 4.64
C GLY A 81 -10.97 13.36 3.81
N LEU A 82 -9.82 13.08 4.44
CA LEU A 82 -8.71 12.35 3.81
C LEU A 82 -9.20 11.01 3.28
N ALA A 83 -8.75 10.64 2.08
CA ALA A 83 -9.00 9.33 1.49
C ALA A 83 -7.73 8.78 0.82
N HIS A 84 -7.41 7.51 1.08
CA HIS A 84 -6.33 6.79 0.43
C HIS A 84 -6.87 5.86 -0.65
N PHE A 85 -6.16 5.80 -1.79
CA PHE A 85 -6.43 4.84 -2.85
C PHE A 85 -5.13 4.14 -3.25
N CYS A 86 -5.10 2.82 -3.12
CA CYS A 86 -4.04 2.00 -3.68
C CYS A 86 -4.42 1.58 -5.10
N GLY A 87 -3.50 1.76 -6.05
CA GLY A 87 -3.63 1.18 -7.37
C GLY A 87 -3.56 -0.34 -7.33
N LEU A 88 -3.91 -0.99 -8.43
CA LEU A 88 -3.78 -2.44 -8.57
C LEU A 88 -2.34 -2.88 -8.24
N PRO A 89 -2.13 -3.78 -7.28
CA PRO A 89 -0.79 -4.18 -6.86
C PRO A 89 -0.16 -5.16 -7.86
N HIS A 90 1.12 -4.95 -8.18
CA HIS A 90 1.96 -5.92 -8.85
C HIS A 90 2.62 -6.82 -7.80
N VAL A 91 2.33 -8.11 -7.81
CA VAL A 91 2.79 -9.07 -6.80
C VAL A 91 3.84 -10.01 -7.39
N GLU A 92 5.00 -10.03 -6.79
CA GLU A 92 6.12 -10.94 -7.06
C GLU A 92 6.20 -11.94 -5.91
N LEU A 93 5.89 -13.22 -6.17
CA LEU A 93 5.95 -14.30 -5.18
C LEU A 93 7.27 -15.05 -5.31
N ASP A 94 7.92 -15.32 -4.19
CA ASP A 94 9.12 -16.16 -4.09
C ASP A 94 9.04 -17.00 -2.80
N GLY A 95 8.43 -18.17 -2.91
CA GLY A 95 8.21 -19.07 -1.77
C GLY A 95 7.40 -18.41 -0.65
N ASP A 96 8.04 -18.27 0.52
CA ASP A 96 7.46 -17.65 1.70
C ASP A 96 7.74 -16.14 1.80
N ARG A 97 8.22 -15.53 0.71
CA ARG A 97 8.42 -14.09 0.56
C ARG A 97 7.63 -13.55 -0.61
N ALA A 98 7.22 -12.30 -0.49
CA ALA A 98 6.63 -11.58 -1.59
C ALA A 98 7.08 -10.12 -1.60
N ALA A 99 7.19 -9.57 -2.80
CA ALA A 99 7.33 -8.13 -2.97
C ALA A 99 6.13 -7.60 -3.76
N VAL A 100 5.60 -6.47 -3.30
CA VAL A 100 4.45 -5.83 -3.93
C VAL A 100 4.78 -4.41 -4.27
N THR A 101 4.46 -4.01 -5.48
CA THR A 101 4.59 -2.61 -5.92
C THR A 101 3.21 -2.08 -6.30
N SER A 102 2.86 -0.91 -5.78
CA SER A 102 1.60 -0.24 -6.07
C SER A 102 1.77 1.27 -6.10
N TYR A 103 0.78 1.95 -6.68
CA TYR A 103 0.63 3.39 -6.49
C TYR A 103 -0.22 3.65 -5.26
N LEU A 104 0.08 4.75 -4.55
CA LEU A 104 -0.78 5.30 -3.52
C LEU A 104 -1.17 6.71 -3.93
N GLN A 105 -2.47 6.99 -3.94
CA GLN A 105 -3.01 8.33 -4.05
C GLN A 105 -3.61 8.75 -2.71
N ILE A 106 -3.38 10.00 -2.35
CA ILE A 106 -4.01 10.64 -1.20
C ILE A 106 -4.88 11.76 -1.75
N LEU A 107 -6.17 11.69 -1.47
CA LEU A 107 -7.17 12.66 -1.87
C LEU A 107 -7.64 13.45 -0.66
N THR A 108 -7.96 14.71 -0.88
CA THR A 108 -8.63 15.58 0.10
C THR A 108 -9.77 16.31 -0.56
N PRO A 109 -10.85 16.67 0.17
CA PRO A 109 -11.87 17.56 -0.36
C PRO A 109 -11.22 18.84 -0.91
N ASP A 110 -11.76 19.36 -2.00
CA ASP A 110 -11.28 20.61 -2.58
C ASP A 110 -11.94 21.82 -1.88
N PRO A 111 -11.20 22.60 -1.05
CA PRO A 111 -11.79 23.76 -0.37
C PRO A 111 -12.16 24.87 -1.34
N ASP A 112 -11.48 24.96 -2.48
CA ASP A 112 -11.63 26.03 -3.48
C ASP A 112 -12.55 25.61 -4.65
N GLY A 113 -13.03 24.35 -4.63
CA GLY A 113 -13.91 23.81 -5.67
C GLY A 113 -15.28 24.50 -5.69
N THR A 114 -15.86 24.60 -6.90
CA THR A 114 -17.24 25.08 -7.05
C THR A 114 -18.21 23.99 -6.62
N PRO A 115 -19.18 24.29 -5.73
CA PRO A 115 -20.19 23.32 -5.35
C PRO A 115 -21.04 22.88 -6.55
N VAL A 116 -21.10 21.56 -6.77
CA VAL A 116 -21.91 20.93 -7.80
C VAL A 116 -22.88 19.95 -7.16
N ALA A 117 -24.17 20.10 -7.45
CA ALA A 117 -25.20 19.16 -7.05
C ALA A 117 -25.35 18.05 -8.09
N LEU A 118 -25.34 16.80 -7.60
CA LEU A 118 -25.64 15.62 -8.43
C LEU A 118 -26.92 14.96 -7.89
N SER A 119 -27.81 14.58 -8.81
CA SER A 119 -29.06 13.89 -8.44
C SER A 119 -28.73 12.62 -7.65
N ASN A 120 -29.39 12.42 -6.51
CA ASN A 120 -29.21 11.32 -5.57
C ASN A 120 -27.83 11.22 -4.87
N HIS A 121 -26.90 12.16 -5.13
CA HIS A 121 -25.54 12.14 -4.58
C HIS A 121 -25.19 13.38 -3.75
N GLY A 122 -26.14 14.32 -3.59
CA GLY A 122 -25.93 15.55 -2.82
C GLY A 122 -25.06 16.57 -3.54
N THR A 123 -24.51 17.50 -2.75
CA THR A 123 -23.65 18.59 -3.25
C THR A 123 -22.23 18.37 -2.78
N SER A 124 -21.27 18.51 -3.69
CA SER A 124 -19.84 18.37 -3.40
C SER A 124 -19.05 19.47 -4.09
N LYS A 125 -17.97 19.91 -3.47
CA LYS A 125 -16.94 20.75 -4.09
C LYS A 125 -15.91 19.95 -4.88
N GLY A 126 -16.02 18.61 -4.85
CA GLY A 126 -15.05 17.69 -5.43
C GLY A 126 -13.88 17.37 -4.52
N PHE A 127 -12.92 16.65 -5.08
CA PHE A 127 -11.68 16.26 -4.42
C PHE A 127 -10.50 16.65 -5.29
N ARG A 128 -9.37 16.91 -4.64
CA ARG A 128 -8.06 17.07 -5.30
C ARG A 128 -7.13 15.94 -4.89
N ILE A 129 -6.24 15.56 -5.78
CA ILE A 129 -5.14 14.66 -5.45
C ILE A 129 -4.10 15.49 -4.68
N HIS A 130 -3.93 15.17 -3.40
CA HIS A 130 -2.94 15.80 -2.53
C HIS A 130 -1.53 15.27 -2.82
N ARG A 131 -1.40 13.96 -3.04
CA ARG A 131 -0.12 13.28 -3.30
C ARG A 131 -0.33 12.00 -4.08
N VAL A 132 0.66 11.71 -4.94
CA VAL A 132 0.84 10.37 -5.53
C VAL A 132 2.22 9.85 -5.09
N ALA A 133 2.29 8.59 -4.73
CA ALA A 133 3.52 7.96 -4.28
C ALA A 133 3.70 6.56 -4.89
N ALA A 134 4.95 6.17 -5.10
CA ALA A 134 5.34 4.79 -5.31
C ALA A 134 5.43 4.08 -3.97
N ASN A 135 4.89 2.88 -3.90
CA ASN A 135 4.74 2.11 -2.68
C ASN A 135 5.28 0.69 -2.93
N ARG A 136 6.25 0.26 -2.13
CA ARG A 136 6.77 -1.09 -2.15
C ARG A 136 6.59 -1.73 -0.79
N TRP A 137 6.14 -2.96 -0.82
CA TRP A 137 5.86 -3.79 0.34
C TRP A 137 6.70 -5.05 0.23
N GLU A 138 7.42 -5.39 1.26
CA GLU A 138 8.14 -6.64 1.41
C GLU A 138 7.40 -7.46 2.47
N LEU A 139 6.97 -8.65 2.08
CA LEU A 139 6.12 -9.49 2.90
C LEU A 139 6.78 -10.83 3.18
N VAL A 140 6.43 -11.41 4.30
CA VAL A 140 6.82 -12.75 4.71
C VAL A 140 5.59 -13.54 5.11
N ARG A 141 5.59 -14.83 4.76
CA ARG A 141 4.59 -15.76 5.26
C ARG A 141 4.91 -16.15 6.69
N THR A 142 3.94 -16.07 7.56
CA THR A 142 4.01 -16.52 8.95
C THR A 142 2.98 -17.62 9.20
N ARG A 143 2.94 -18.16 10.41
CA ARG A 143 1.88 -19.09 10.83
C ARG A 143 0.50 -18.44 10.88
N GLU A 144 0.45 -17.11 10.94
CA GLU A 144 -0.79 -16.31 11.02
C GLU A 144 -1.17 -15.70 9.65
N GLY A 145 -0.51 -16.10 8.55
CA GLY A 145 -0.69 -15.57 7.21
C GLY A 145 0.42 -14.60 6.79
N TRP A 146 0.20 -13.85 5.72
CA TRP A 146 1.17 -12.90 5.21
C TRP A 146 1.25 -11.66 6.08
N LYS A 147 2.49 -11.23 6.42
CA LYS A 147 2.77 -9.99 7.17
C LYS A 147 3.77 -9.11 6.44
N ILE A 148 3.72 -7.81 6.74
CA ILE A 148 4.62 -6.81 6.19
C ILE A 148 5.87 -6.72 7.03
N GLU A 149 7.04 -7.06 6.46
CA GLU A 149 8.35 -6.82 7.08
C GLU A 149 8.80 -5.37 6.83
N ARG A 150 8.59 -4.87 5.61
CA ARG A 150 8.96 -3.51 5.25
C ARG A 150 7.95 -2.92 4.28
N ARG A 151 7.64 -1.67 4.49
CA ARG A 151 6.95 -0.83 3.53
C ARG A 151 7.78 0.40 3.23
N THR A 152 8.05 0.65 1.97
CA THR A 152 8.77 1.84 1.50
C THR A 152 7.84 2.70 0.66
N LEU A 153 7.72 3.98 1.02
CA LEU A 153 6.87 4.95 0.36
C LEU A 153 7.71 6.15 -0.08
N ARG A 154 7.64 6.51 -1.38
CA ARG A 154 8.34 7.68 -1.93
C ARG A 154 7.37 8.50 -2.79
N PRO A 155 7.32 9.84 -2.62
CA PRO A 155 6.48 10.69 -3.46
C PRO A 155 6.93 10.66 -4.91
N LEU A 156 5.98 10.68 -5.84
CA LEU A 156 6.25 10.83 -7.27
C LEU A 156 6.39 12.32 -7.62
N ASP A 157 7.48 12.89 -7.19
CA ASP A 157 7.85 14.32 -7.35
C ASP A 157 8.86 14.53 -8.48
N GLY A 158 9.12 13.51 -9.31
CA GLY A 158 10.14 13.53 -10.35
C GLY A 158 11.51 13.05 -9.87
N SER A 159 11.70 12.80 -8.58
CA SER A 159 12.96 12.30 -8.03
C SER A 159 13.21 10.80 -8.36
N GLU A 160 14.47 10.40 -8.29
CA GLU A 160 14.89 9.03 -8.63
C GLU A 160 14.38 7.95 -7.66
N PRO A 161 14.30 8.15 -6.32
CA PRO A 161 13.89 7.10 -5.40
C PRO A 161 12.51 6.49 -5.69
N ALA A 162 11.54 7.31 -6.11
CA ALA A 162 10.22 6.81 -6.47
C ALA A 162 10.26 5.97 -7.76
N ARG A 163 11.02 6.44 -8.77
CA ARG A 163 11.19 5.70 -10.03
C ARG A 163 11.92 4.37 -9.83
N GLN A 164 12.90 4.31 -8.93
CA GLN A 164 13.58 3.07 -8.58
C GLN A 164 12.62 2.02 -8.03
N ILE A 165 11.69 2.41 -7.13
CA ILE A 165 10.64 1.52 -6.63
C ILE A 165 9.82 0.94 -7.78
N LEU A 166 9.40 1.77 -8.73
CA LEU A 166 8.57 1.32 -9.85
C LEU A 166 9.33 0.41 -10.81
N ARG A 167 10.61 0.69 -11.07
CA ARG A 167 11.46 -0.17 -11.93
C ARG A 167 11.65 -1.57 -11.33
N GLN A 168 11.74 -1.68 -10.01
CA GLN A 168 11.88 -3.00 -9.36
C GLN A 168 10.77 -3.96 -9.75
N ALA A 169 9.54 -3.49 -9.90
CA ALA A 169 8.40 -4.31 -10.35
C ALA A 169 8.54 -4.82 -11.80
N LEU A 170 9.39 -4.20 -12.59
CA LEU A 170 9.58 -4.52 -14.01
C LEU A 170 10.91 -5.25 -14.29
N LYS A 171 11.71 -5.49 -13.24
CA LYS A 171 13.06 -6.05 -13.39
C LYS A 171 13.08 -7.39 -14.15
N ALA A 172 12.07 -8.24 -13.95
CA ALA A 172 11.95 -9.52 -14.66
C ALA A 172 11.69 -9.37 -16.18
N PHE A 173 11.39 -8.15 -16.65
CA PHE A 173 11.14 -7.85 -18.07
C PHE A 173 12.30 -7.08 -18.71
N GLU A 174 13.38 -6.80 -17.98
CA GLU A 174 14.55 -6.14 -18.53
C GLU A 174 15.23 -7.03 -19.58
N PRO A 175 15.68 -6.46 -20.72
CA PRO A 175 16.40 -7.24 -21.71
C PRO A 175 17.67 -7.85 -21.11
N GLY A 176 17.77 -9.18 -21.08
CA GLY A 176 18.92 -9.90 -20.52
C GLY A 176 18.79 -10.27 -19.03
N ALA A 177 17.60 -10.11 -18.42
CA ALA A 177 17.32 -10.62 -17.07
C ALA A 177 17.03 -12.12 -17.07
#